data_64ba56ddb58c90d85c934ca270ad8f0a
#
_entry.id   64ba56ddb58c90d85c934ca270ad8f0a
#
_cell.length_a   1.000
_cell.length_b   1.000
_cell.length_c   1.000
_cell.angle_alpha   90.00
_cell.angle_beta   90.00
_cell.angle_gamma   90.00
#
_symmetry.space_group_name_H-M   'P 1'
#
loop_
_entity.id
_entity.type
_entity.pdbx_description
1 polymer ?
#
loop_
_entity_poly.entity_id
_entity_poly.type
_entity_poly.pdbx_seq_one_letter_code
_entity_poly.pdbx_strand_id
1 'polypeptide(L)'
;YADKGKNMQRDTLSYMVQVKDDVTEITKLSCPQVLYDEVYATPMSDTDWLMKMPHKVQYNTTAANITLSQKLKFYIASDSAKITINDNPYSASTKYDLSKTLNIKVISNFGSVRNYKLFTVNYPEFKTFALGTVKGTVLHNAFDYTSMTMAVTVPSGTDLTKLVPVFTTYSDNEKVYIGNVEQVSGQSVVDFTSPVTFRLVSTCADNASYTAETTIVVTVTK
;
A
#
# COMPACT_ATOMS: atom_id res chain seq x y z
N TYR A 1 53.71 67.01 -21.62
CA TYR A 1 52.75 66.18 -22.36
C TYR A 1 51.92 65.42 -21.35
N ALA A 2 50.69 65.84 -21.14
CA ALA A 2 49.74 65.14 -20.25
C ALA A 2 49.07 63.98 -21.00
N ASP A 3 49.33 62.81 -20.55
CA ASP A 3 48.62 61.61 -21.07
C ASP A 3 47.19 61.63 -20.50
N LYS A 4 46.27 61.88 -21.43
CA LYS A 4 44.83 61.80 -21.09
C LYS A 4 44.47 60.34 -20.88
N GLY A 5 44.28 59.97 -19.60
CA GLY A 5 43.82 58.64 -19.22
C GLY A 5 42.58 58.25 -20.01
N LYS A 6 42.71 57.18 -20.77
CA LYS A 6 41.58 56.52 -21.43
C LYS A 6 40.68 56.03 -20.34
N ASN A 7 39.51 56.60 -20.27
CA ASN A 7 38.40 56.10 -19.44
C ASN A 7 38.04 54.66 -19.95
N MET A 8 38.59 53.64 -19.31
CA MET A 8 38.19 52.27 -19.62
C MET A 8 36.80 52.10 -19.08
N GLN A 9 35.83 52.20 -19.99
CA GLN A 9 34.45 51.86 -19.72
C GLN A 9 34.44 50.34 -19.45
N ARG A 10 34.15 49.94 -18.19
CA ARG A 10 33.94 48.54 -17.87
C ARG A 10 32.59 48.13 -18.46
N ASP A 11 32.63 47.40 -19.55
CA ASP A 11 31.44 46.71 -20.06
C ASP A 11 31.07 45.60 -19.04
N THR A 12 29.96 45.79 -18.35
CA THR A 12 29.42 44.76 -17.50
C THR A 12 28.61 43.82 -18.36
N LEU A 13 29.17 42.67 -18.68
CA LEU A 13 28.42 41.56 -19.31
C LEU A 13 27.57 40.89 -18.21
N SER A 14 26.28 41.07 -18.29
CA SER A 14 25.33 40.36 -17.46
C SER A 14 24.92 39.06 -18.16
N TYR A 15 25.26 37.94 -17.57
CA TYR A 15 24.78 36.63 -18.01
C TYR A 15 23.56 36.24 -17.20
N MET A 16 22.43 35.99 -17.85
CA MET A 16 21.34 35.29 -17.23
C MET A 16 21.65 33.78 -17.28
N VAL A 17 21.98 33.19 -16.14
CA VAL A 17 22.07 31.76 -16.02
C VAL A 17 20.65 31.25 -15.76
N GLN A 18 20.02 30.68 -16.78
CA GLN A 18 18.74 30.00 -16.60
C GLN A 18 19.06 28.62 -16.05
N VAL A 19 18.78 28.42 -14.76
CA VAL A 19 18.85 27.07 -14.18
C VAL A 19 17.68 26.25 -14.75
N LYS A 20 18.01 25.23 -15.48
CA LYS A 20 17.03 24.32 -16.06
C LYS A 20 16.45 23.44 -14.94
N ASP A 21 15.14 23.54 -14.72
CA ASP A 21 14.39 22.64 -13.82
C ASP A 21 13.97 21.40 -14.60
N ASP A 22 14.83 20.37 -14.58
CA ASP A 22 14.58 19.05 -15.19
C ASP A 22 14.13 18.01 -14.18
N VAL A 23 13.63 18.43 -13.01
CA VAL A 23 13.22 17.52 -11.94
C VAL A 23 11.99 16.72 -12.37
N THR A 24 12.16 15.42 -12.41
CA THR A 24 11.10 14.44 -12.71
C THR A 24 10.96 13.39 -11.61
N GLU A 25 11.70 13.53 -10.52
CA GLU A 25 11.72 12.56 -9.42
C GLU A 25 10.51 12.74 -8.50
N ILE A 26 9.80 11.63 -8.26
CA ILE A 26 8.79 11.51 -7.20
C ILE A 26 9.55 11.18 -5.92
N THR A 27 9.51 12.08 -4.93
CA THR A 27 10.15 11.87 -3.62
C THR A 27 9.22 11.14 -2.65
N LYS A 28 7.90 11.28 -2.83
CA LYS A 28 6.88 10.65 -2.00
C LYS A 28 5.57 10.54 -2.77
N LEU A 29 4.84 9.46 -2.54
CA LEU A 29 3.53 9.21 -3.12
C LEU A 29 2.60 8.64 -2.05
N SER A 30 1.37 9.14 -1.97
CA SER A 30 0.41 8.70 -0.95
C SER A 30 -1.04 8.73 -1.41
N CYS A 31 -1.88 8.04 -0.64
CA CYS A 31 -3.32 8.25 -0.57
C CYS A 31 -3.61 9.11 0.67
N PRO A 32 -4.02 10.38 0.52
CA PRO A 32 -4.05 11.35 1.64
C PRO A 32 -5.17 11.12 2.65
N GLN A 33 -6.17 10.31 2.32
CA GLN A 33 -7.32 10.04 3.20
C GLN A 33 -7.89 8.65 2.95
N VAL A 34 -7.22 7.64 3.49
CA VAL A 34 -7.83 6.30 3.58
C VAL A 34 -8.52 6.22 4.93
N LEU A 35 -9.76 6.71 4.99
CA LEU A 35 -10.61 6.91 6.18
C LEU A 35 -10.00 7.90 7.20
N TYR A 36 -9.01 7.51 7.98
CA TYR A 36 -8.46 8.32 9.07
C TYR A 36 -6.94 8.49 8.99
N ASP A 37 -6.30 7.88 7.98
CA ASP A 37 -4.85 7.86 7.84
C ASP A 37 -4.41 8.16 6.40
N GLU A 38 -3.16 8.54 6.24
CA GLU A 38 -2.49 8.70 4.96
C GLU A 38 -1.65 7.45 4.68
N VAL A 39 -1.99 6.72 3.63
CA VAL A 39 -1.26 5.52 3.21
C VAL A 39 -0.18 5.91 2.21
N TYR A 40 1.08 5.60 2.55
CA TYR A 40 2.23 5.90 1.71
C TYR A 40 2.62 4.72 0.83
N ALA A 41 2.94 5.01 -0.42
CA ALA A 41 3.59 4.04 -1.29
C ALA A 41 5.08 3.95 -0.96
N THR A 42 5.65 2.76 -1.11
CA THR A 42 7.07 2.48 -0.92
C THR A 42 7.76 2.38 -2.29
N PRO A 43 8.89 3.06 -2.52
CA PRO A 43 9.67 2.85 -3.74
C PRO A 43 10.29 1.45 -3.72
N MET A 44 10.07 0.69 -4.79
CA MET A 44 10.58 -0.66 -4.97
C MET A 44 11.79 -0.69 -5.92
N SER A 45 11.86 0.30 -6.80
CA SER A 45 12.96 0.58 -7.72
C SER A 45 12.97 2.08 -8.06
N ASP A 46 13.84 2.47 -8.99
CA ASP A 46 13.88 3.85 -9.51
C ASP A 46 12.58 4.30 -10.18
N THR A 47 11.74 3.36 -10.58
CA THR A 47 10.51 3.63 -11.35
C THR A 47 9.27 2.94 -10.79
N ASP A 48 9.42 1.94 -9.93
CA ASP A 48 8.28 1.19 -9.40
C ASP A 48 7.98 1.60 -7.96
N TRP A 49 6.71 1.82 -7.68
CA TRP A 49 6.17 2.13 -6.37
C TRP A 49 5.13 1.09 -5.97
N LEU A 50 5.12 0.68 -4.71
CA LEU A 50 4.16 -0.26 -4.16
C LEU A 50 3.33 0.41 -3.07
N MET A 51 2.01 0.40 -3.24
CA MET A 51 1.06 0.82 -2.22
C MET A 51 0.41 -0.40 -1.58
N LYS A 52 0.53 -0.52 -0.26
CA LYS A 52 -0.12 -1.58 0.51
C LYS A 52 -1.38 -1.03 1.16
N MET A 53 -2.54 -1.55 0.74
CA MET A 53 -3.85 -1.05 1.15
C MET A 53 -4.54 -2.02 2.10
N PRO A 54 -5.12 -1.58 3.22
CA PRO A 54 -5.95 -2.44 4.05
C PRO A 54 -7.30 -2.71 3.38
N HIS A 55 -7.92 -3.86 3.66
CA HIS A 55 -9.32 -4.13 3.27
C HIS A 55 -10.30 -3.37 4.17
N LYS A 56 -9.94 -3.22 5.44
CA LYS A 56 -10.74 -2.50 6.44
C LYS A 56 -9.84 -1.65 7.32
N VAL A 57 -10.43 -0.59 7.84
CA VAL A 57 -9.85 0.19 8.92
C VAL A 57 -10.84 0.19 10.07
N GLN A 58 -10.34 -0.10 11.27
CA GLN A 58 -11.11 0.00 12.50
C GLN A 58 -10.67 1.24 13.27
N TYR A 59 -11.65 2.11 13.56
CA TYR A 59 -11.47 3.20 14.51
C TYR A 59 -12.47 3.00 15.66
N ASN A 60 -11.99 2.91 16.89
CA ASN A 60 -12.76 2.50 18.06
C ASN A 60 -13.42 1.12 17.86
N THR A 61 -14.76 1.06 17.84
CA THR A 61 -15.53 -0.19 17.72
C THR A 61 -16.09 -0.45 16.32
N THR A 62 -15.85 0.46 15.37
CA THR A 62 -16.44 0.36 14.03
C THR A 62 -15.40 0.06 12.98
N ALA A 63 -15.53 -1.10 12.32
CA ALA A 63 -14.76 -1.43 11.14
C ALA A 63 -15.45 -0.91 9.88
N ALA A 64 -14.73 -0.19 9.03
CA ALA A 64 -15.24 0.29 7.76
C ALA A 64 -14.41 -0.29 6.59
N ASN A 65 -15.11 -0.74 5.54
CA ASN A 65 -14.46 -1.24 4.33
C ASN A 65 -13.77 -0.10 3.56
N ILE A 66 -12.60 -0.39 3.00
CA ILE A 66 -11.87 0.50 2.14
C ILE A 66 -12.10 0.12 0.68
N THR A 67 -12.38 1.11 -0.14
CA THR A 67 -12.43 0.94 -1.59
C THR A 67 -11.07 1.22 -2.20
N LEU A 68 -10.75 0.60 -3.33
CA LEU A 68 -9.52 0.88 -4.09
C LEU A 68 -9.66 2.10 -5.02
N SER A 69 -10.78 2.80 -5.00
CA SER A 69 -10.97 4.08 -5.69
C SER A 69 -10.56 5.23 -4.78
N GLN A 70 -9.32 5.72 -4.93
CA GLN A 70 -8.68 6.65 -4.00
C GLN A 70 -8.08 7.86 -4.72
N LYS A 71 -7.98 8.97 -3.99
CA LYS A 71 -7.17 10.12 -4.41
C LYS A 71 -5.70 9.82 -4.19
N LEU A 72 -4.85 10.40 -5.04
CA LEU A 72 -3.40 10.33 -4.90
C LEU A 72 -2.83 11.71 -4.60
N LYS A 73 -1.68 11.74 -3.91
CA LYS A 73 -0.89 12.94 -3.66
C LYS A 73 0.56 12.64 -4.00
N PHE A 74 1.12 13.46 -4.88
CA PHE A 74 2.50 13.38 -5.30
C PHE A 74 3.32 14.48 -4.64
N TYR A 75 4.54 14.15 -4.27
CA TYR A 75 5.56 15.06 -3.78
C TYR A 75 6.71 15.02 -4.77
N ILE A 76 6.91 16.11 -5.47
CA ILE A 76 7.97 16.29 -6.47
C ILE A 76 8.72 17.56 -6.08
N ALA A 77 10.03 17.58 -6.26
CA ALA A 77 10.85 18.74 -5.87
C ALA A 77 10.69 19.94 -6.83
N SER A 78 9.83 19.85 -7.83
CA SER A 78 9.52 20.91 -8.79
C SER A 78 8.03 21.23 -8.79
N ASP A 79 7.69 22.49 -8.52
CA ASP A 79 6.30 22.98 -8.57
C ASP A 79 5.78 23.13 -10.02
N SER A 80 6.67 23.11 -11.02
CA SER A 80 6.34 23.29 -12.44
C SER A 80 6.21 21.98 -13.23
N ALA A 81 6.55 20.83 -12.60
CA ALA A 81 6.42 19.53 -13.25
C ALA A 81 4.95 19.15 -13.47
N LYS A 82 4.67 18.57 -14.63
CA LYS A 82 3.34 18.05 -14.97
C LYS A 82 3.30 16.55 -14.75
N ILE A 83 2.17 16.06 -14.23
CA ILE A 83 1.94 14.63 -13.99
C ILE A 83 0.79 14.18 -14.90
N THR A 84 0.95 13.00 -15.50
CA THR A 84 -0.17 12.27 -16.11
C THR A 84 -0.29 10.88 -15.46
N ILE A 85 -1.51 10.37 -15.41
CA ILE A 85 -1.82 9.00 -14.97
C ILE A 85 -2.60 8.33 -16.08
N ASN A 86 -2.07 7.23 -16.62
CA ASN A 86 -2.63 6.53 -17.78
C ASN A 86 -2.90 7.51 -18.93
N ASP A 87 -1.90 8.36 -19.23
CA ASP A 87 -1.87 9.42 -20.25
C ASP A 87 -2.88 10.57 -20.06
N ASN A 88 -3.65 10.58 -18.98
CA ASN A 88 -4.56 11.68 -18.65
C ASN A 88 -3.91 12.63 -17.61
N PRO A 89 -4.14 13.95 -17.69
CA PRO A 89 -3.63 14.89 -16.71
C PRO A 89 -4.05 14.51 -15.29
N TYR A 90 -3.08 14.51 -14.36
CA TYR A 90 -3.36 14.28 -12.97
C TYR A 90 -4.17 15.40 -12.34
N SER A 91 -5.10 15.04 -11.46
CA SER A 91 -5.82 15.97 -10.59
C SER A 91 -5.90 15.42 -9.16
N ALA A 92 -5.53 16.22 -8.18
CA ALA A 92 -5.61 15.87 -6.77
C ALA A 92 -7.06 15.63 -6.25
N SER A 93 -8.07 16.10 -6.99
CA SER A 93 -9.48 15.88 -6.68
C SER A 93 -10.04 14.58 -7.25
N THR A 94 -9.36 14.01 -8.26
CA THR A 94 -9.80 12.78 -8.95
C THR A 94 -9.45 11.55 -8.12
N LYS A 95 -10.38 10.59 -8.08
CA LYS A 95 -10.13 9.24 -7.55
C LYS A 95 -9.63 8.35 -8.68
N TYR A 96 -8.57 7.60 -8.40
CA TYR A 96 -7.95 6.64 -9.32
C TYR A 96 -8.26 5.22 -8.86
N ASP A 97 -8.43 4.32 -9.81
CA ASP A 97 -8.69 2.89 -9.56
C ASP A 97 -7.38 2.17 -9.25
N LEU A 98 -7.12 1.96 -7.96
CA LEU A 98 -5.93 1.26 -7.47
C LEU A 98 -6.04 -0.27 -7.55
N SER A 99 -7.15 -0.82 -8.07
CA SER A 99 -7.23 -2.26 -8.38
C SER A 99 -6.38 -2.66 -9.59
N LYS A 100 -5.83 -1.67 -10.29
CA LYS A 100 -4.99 -1.82 -11.49
C LYS A 100 -3.69 -1.06 -11.30
N THR A 101 -2.64 -1.54 -11.96
CA THR A 101 -1.38 -0.79 -12.05
C THR A 101 -1.61 0.55 -12.74
N LEU A 102 -1.16 1.63 -12.12
CA LEU A 102 -1.22 2.97 -12.72
C LEU A 102 0.12 3.30 -13.36
N ASN A 103 0.08 3.71 -14.63
CA ASN A 103 1.23 4.28 -15.33
C ASN A 103 1.27 5.79 -15.06
N ILE A 104 2.34 6.24 -14.45
CA ILE A 104 2.54 7.64 -14.06
C ILE A 104 3.69 8.20 -14.90
N LYS A 105 3.48 9.37 -15.47
CA LYS A 105 4.49 10.09 -16.22
C LYS A 105 4.70 11.46 -15.58
N VAL A 106 5.92 11.77 -15.23
CA VAL A 106 6.33 13.09 -14.74
C VAL A 106 7.09 13.79 -15.84
N ILE A 107 6.67 15.00 -16.18
CA ILE A 107 7.24 15.82 -17.26
C ILE A 107 7.76 17.09 -16.61
N SER A 108 9.07 17.33 -16.71
CA SER A 108 9.68 18.57 -16.23
C SER A 108 9.23 19.76 -17.04
N ASN A 109 9.48 20.96 -16.51
CA ASN A 109 9.18 22.20 -17.24
C ASN A 109 9.94 22.32 -18.59
N PHE A 110 11.08 21.63 -18.72
CA PHE A 110 11.90 21.63 -19.94
C PHE A 110 11.69 20.40 -20.83
N GLY A 111 10.68 19.57 -20.52
CA GLY A 111 10.25 18.47 -21.35
C GLY A 111 10.97 17.14 -21.09
N SER A 112 11.84 17.04 -20.08
CA SER A 112 12.36 15.75 -19.65
C SER A 112 11.23 14.91 -19.07
N VAL A 113 11.23 13.60 -19.38
CA VAL A 113 10.14 12.69 -19.01
C VAL A 113 10.71 11.52 -18.20
N ARG A 114 10.05 11.19 -17.09
CA ARG A 114 10.29 9.97 -16.33
C ARG A 114 8.99 9.21 -16.14
N ASN A 115 9.03 7.92 -16.42
CA ASN A 115 7.87 7.04 -16.31
C ASN A 115 7.99 6.21 -15.03
N TYR A 116 6.87 6.09 -14.32
CA TYR A 116 6.74 5.30 -13.09
C TYR A 116 5.54 4.37 -13.19
N LYS A 117 5.55 3.33 -12.36
CA LYS A 117 4.41 2.46 -12.14
C LYS A 117 4.05 2.45 -10.66
N LEU A 118 2.77 2.61 -10.36
CA LEU A 118 2.23 2.37 -9.04
C LEU A 118 1.48 1.03 -9.04
N PHE A 119 2.03 0.08 -8.32
CA PHE A 119 1.41 -1.20 -8.03
C PHE A 119 0.66 -1.11 -6.70
N THR A 120 -0.42 -1.89 -6.58
CA THR A 120 -1.17 -1.98 -5.33
C THR A 120 -1.34 -3.44 -4.94
N VAL A 121 -1.20 -3.70 -3.65
CA VAL A 121 -1.51 -4.98 -3.03
C VAL A 121 -2.27 -4.72 -1.74
N ASN A 122 -3.27 -5.55 -1.42
CA ASN A 122 -3.97 -5.42 -0.16
C ASN A 122 -3.23 -6.19 0.95
N TYR A 123 -3.26 -5.66 2.18
CA TYR A 123 -2.97 -6.47 3.36
C TYR A 123 -4.01 -7.55 3.47
N PRO A 124 -3.62 -8.84 3.42
CA PRO A 124 -4.59 -9.94 3.41
C PRO A 124 -5.25 -10.11 4.77
N GLU A 125 -6.53 -10.51 4.77
CA GLU A 125 -7.25 -10.87 5.99
C GLU A 125 -8.30 -11.94 5.71
N PHE A 126 -8.81 -12.58 6.78
CA PHE A 126 -9.97 -13.45 6.64
C PHE A 126 -11.23 -12.62 6.39
N LYS A 127 -11.87 -12.85 5.23
CA LYS A 127 -13.21 -12.34 4.96
C LYS A 127 -14.25 -13.08 5.83
N THR A 128 -14.05 -14.40 5.99
CA THR A 128 -14.81 -15.24 6.92
C THR A 128 -13.86 -16.24 7.59
N PHE A 129 -14.16 -16.59 8.83
CA PHE A 129 -13.48 -17.67 9.55
C PHE A 129 -14.49 -18.38 10.47
N ALA A 130 -14.47 -19.71 10.52
CA ALA A 130 -15.34 -20.48 11.38
C ALA A 130 -14.67 -21.78 11.85
N LEU A 131 -15.04 -22.21 13.04
CA LEU A 131 -14.73 -23.55 13.60
C LEU A 131 -16.07 -24.26 13.85
N GLY A 132 -16.39 -25.22 12.97
CA GLY A 132 -17.73 -25.80 12.93
C GLY A 132 -18.79 -24.73 12.60
N THR A 133 -19.76 -24.55 13.52
CA THR A 133 -20.81 -23.53 13.39
C THR A 133 -20.44 -22.19 14.00
N VAL A 134 -19.34 -22.11 14.73
CA VAL A 134 -18.92 -20.88 15.43
C VAL A 134 -18.08 -20.00 14.53
N LYS A 135 -18.53 -18.76 14.33
CA LYS A 135 -17.83 -17.76 13.52
C LYS A 135 -16.83 -16.98 14.37
N GLY A 136 -15.63 -16.80 13.85
CA GLY A 136 -14.64 -15.86 14.37
C GLY A 136 -14.81 -14.49 13.74
N THR A 137 -14.42 -13.47 14.48
CA THR A 137 -14.36 -12.10 14.00
C THR A 137 -12.95 -11.57 14.17
N VAL A 138 -12.36 -11.06 13.10
CA VAL A 138 -11.04 -10.43 13.14
C VAL A 138 -11.15 -9.12 13.92
N LEU A 139 -10.27 -8.93 14.89
CA LEU A 139 -10.09 -7.69 15.62
C LEU A 139 -8.88 -6.98 15.04
N HIS A 140 -9.16 -5.83 14.42
CA HIS A 140 -8.14 -5.01 13.79
C HIS A 140 -7.46 -4.13 14.83
N ASN A 141 -6.14 -4.03 14.77
CA ASN A 141 -5.42 -3.00 15.48
C ASN A 141 -5.59 -1.67 14.72
N ALA A 142 -5.81 -0.58 15.44
CA ALA A 142 -5.87 0.73 14.80
C ALA A 142 -4.54 1.04 14.13
N PHE A 143 -4.57 1.27 12.80
CA PHE A 143 -3.42 1.64 11.96
C PHE A 143 -2.27 0.61 11.86
N ASP A 144 -2.40 -0.59 12.44
CA ASP A 144 -1.50 -1.72 12.18
C ASP A 144 -2.25 -2.81 11.41
N TYR A 145 -1.96 -2.90 10.13
CA TYR A 145 -2.58 -3.86 9.22
C TYR A 145 -1.77 -5.15 9.08
N THR A 146 -0.63 -5.22 9.76
CA THR A 146 0.29 -6.38 9.68
C THR A 146 0.04 -7.40 10.78
N SER A 147 -0.68 -7.00 11.85
CA SER A 147 -0.94 -7.83 13.01
C SER A 147 -2.37 -7.65 13.52
N MET A 148 -3.09 -8.76 13.60
CA MET A 148 -4.49 -8.80 14.03
C MET A 148 -4.70 -9.96 14.99
N THR A 149 -5.83 -9.95 15.71
CA THR A 149 -6.21 -11.02 16.62
C THR A 149 -7.62 -11.52 16.33
N MET A 150 -7.91 -12.74 16.74
CA MET A 150 -9.25 -13.33 16.67
C MET A 150 -9.48 -14.20 17.89
N ALA A 151 -10.61 -14.03 18.55
CA ALA A 151 -11.09 -14.91 19.61
C ALA A 151 -12.29 -15.72 19.11
N VAL A 152 -12.31 -17.03 19.38
CA VAL A 152 -13.41 -17.93 19.05
C VAL A 152 -13.74 -18.76 20.27
N THR A 153 -15.00 -18.73 20.73
CA THR A 153 -15.45 -19.57 21.84
C THR A 153 -16.29 -20.72 21.31
N VAL A 154 -15.79 -21.94 21.45
CA VAL A 154 -16.47 -23.15 20.99
C VAL A 154 -17.20 -23.86 22.17
N PRO A 155 -18.16 -24.76 21.91
CA PRO A 155 -18.82 -25.53 22.97
C PRO A 155 -17.83 -26.29 23.87
N SER A 156 -18.15 -26.43 25.15
CA SER A 156 -17.26 -26.98 26.20
C SER A 156 -16.77 -28.40 25.92
N GLY A 157 -17.48 -29.23 25.17
CA GLY A 157 -17.09 -30.59 24.80
C GLY A 157 -16.21 -30.70 23.54
N THR A 158 -15.85 -29.58 22.92
CA THR A 158 -15.11 -29.58 21.67
C THR A 158 -13.67 -30.05 21.84
N ASP A 159 -13.20 -30.98 21.00
CA ASP A 159 -11.79 -31.38 20.93
C ASP A 159 -10.99 -30.31 20.15
N LEU A 160 -10.16 -29.55 20.90
CA LEU A 160 -9.35 -28.47 20.30
C LEU A 160 -8.14 -29.00 19.52
N THR A 161 -7.75 -30.28 19.71
CA THR A 161 -6.55 -30.84 19.07
C THR A 161 -6.74 -31.12 17.56
N LYS A 162 -7.98 -31.13 17.08
CA LYS A 162 -8.32 -31.59 15.70
C LYS A 162 -9.43 -30.74 15.06
N LEU A 163 -9.31 -29.42 15.16
CA LEU A 163 -10.28 -28.56 14.52
C LEU A 163 -9.93 -28.31 13.06
N VAL A 164 -10.93 -28.21 12.23
CA VAL A 164 -10.81 -27.91 10.80
C VAL A 164 -11.38 -26.50 10.56
N PRO A 165 -10.55 -25.47 10.40
CA PRO A 165 -11.03 -24.14 10.13
C PRO A 165 -11.60 -24.03 8.71
N VAL A 166 -12.76 -23.38 8.59
CA VAL A 166 -13.36 -22.99 7.31
C VAL A 166 -13.22 -21.48 7.18
N PHE A 167 -12.52 -21.05 6.15
CA PHE A 167 -12.28 -19.63 5.93
C PHE A 167 -12.36 -19.25 4.45
N THR A 168 -12.58 -17.98 4.21
CA THR A 168 -12.40 -17.33 2.91
C THR A 168 -11.55 -16.09 3.08
N THR A 169 -10.84 -15.71 2.04
CA THR A 169 -10.10 -14.47 1.91
C THR A 169 -10.80 -13.50 0.96
N TYR A 170 -10.30 -12.28 0.81
CA TYR A 170 -10.90 -11.28 -0.09
C TYR A 170 -10.52 -11.50 -1.55
N SER A 171 -9.43 -12.21 -1.83
CA SER A 171 -8.93 -12.43 -3.18
C SER A 171 -8.32 -13.84 -3.31
N ASP A 172 -8.40 -14.43 -4.49
CA ASP A 172 -7.75 -15.70 -4.82
C ASP A 172 -6.21 -15.59 -4.82
N ASN A 173 -5.68 -14.37 -4.83
CA ASN A 173 -4.24 -14.10 -4.71
C ASN A 173 -3.75 -14.10 -3.25
N GLU A 174 -4.63 -14.37 -2.29
CA GLU A 174 -4.30 -14.45 -0.88
C GLU A 174 -4.16 -15.91 -0.44
N LYS A 175 -3.02 -16.24 0.17
CA LYS A 175 -2.71 -17.56 0.70
C LYS A 175 -2.56 -17.52 2.21
N VAL A 176 -2.90 -18.61 2.86
CA VAL A 176 -2.93 -18.76 4.32
C VAL A 176 -1.93 -19.83 4.76
N TYR A 177 -1.11 -19.53 5.75
CA TYR A 177 -0.07 -20.43 6.28
C TYR A 177 -0.10 -20.52 7.80
N ILE A 178 0.29 -21.70 8.33
CA ILE A 178 0.76 -21.86 9.72
C ILE A 178 2.23 -22.29 9.62
N GLY A 179 3.14 -21.45 10.13
CA GLY A 179 4.55 -21.58 9.83
C GLY A 179 4.80 -21.50 8.32
N ASN A 180 5.33 -22.57 7.72
CA ASN A 180 5.56 -22.66 6.27
C ASN A 180 4.57 -23.59 5.55
N VAL A 181 3.54 -24.09 6.25
CA VAL A 181 2.56 -25.03 5.69
C VAL A 181 1.32 -24.26 5.24
N GLU A 182 1.02 -24.31 3.95
CA GLU A 182 -0.21 -23.72 3.40
C GLU A 182 -1.46 -24.41 3.97
N GLN A 183 -2.42 -23.63 4.39
CA GLN A 183 -3.67 -24.10 4.97
C GLN A 183 -4.77 -24.08 3.94
N VAL A 184 -5.49 -25.18 3.80
CA VAL A 184 -6.62 -25.30 2.90
C VAL A 184 -7.91 -25.28 3.72
N SER A 185 -8.77 -24.30 3.42
CA SER A 185 -10.07 -24.10 4.08
C SER A 185 -10.91 -25.38 4.04
N GLY A 186 -11.41 -25.80 5.19
CA GLY A 186 -12.24 -26.99 5.32
C GLY A 186 -11.51 -28.34 5.18
N GLN A 187 -10.16 -28.34 5.10
CA GLN A 187 -9.35 -29.56 4.94
C GLN A 187 -8.21 -29.66 5.96
N SER A 188 -7.51 -28.57 6.23
CA SER A 188 -6.37 -28.58 7.14
C SER A 188 -6.84 -28.79 8.58
N VAL A 189 -6.21 -29.75 9.27
CA VAL A 189 -6.47 -30.03 10.69
C VAL A 189 -5.49 -29.21 11.51
N VAL A 190 -5.99 -28.47 12.50
CA VAL A 190 -5.20 -27.57 13.34
C VAL A 190 -5.46 -27.84 14.82
N ASP A 191 -4.38 -27.86 15.62
CA ASP A 191 -4.45 -27.91 17.07
C ASP A 191 -4.54 -26.49 17.66
N PHE A 192 -5.67 -26.19 18.29
CA PHE A 192 -5.96 -24.91 18.94
C PHE A 192 -5.90 -25.00 20.48
N THR A 193 -5.21 -25.97 21.04
CA THR A 193 -4.98 -26.04 22.53
C THR A 193 -4.15 -24.84 23.01
N SER A 194 -3.43 -24.19 22.13
CA SER A 194 -2.72 -22.91 22.32
C SER A 194 -3.09 -21.94 21.19
N PRO A 195 -2.88 -20.64 21.38
CA PRO A 195 -3.09 -19.66 20.29
C PRO A 195 -2.29 -20.03 19.04
N VAL A 196 -2.94 -19.96 17.87
CA VAL A 196 -2.35 -20.29 16.58
C VAL A 196 -2.16 -19.03 15.76
N THR A 197 -0.94 -18.84 15.25
CA THR A 197 -0.62 -17.73 14.34
C THR A 197 -0.78 -18.16 12.89
N PHE A 198 -1.75 -17.57 12.22
CA PHE A 198 -1.91 -17.65 10.78
C PHE A 198 -1.14 -16.51 10.13
N ARG A 199 -0.31 -16.82 9.14
CA ARG A 199 0.35 -15.86 8.27
C ARG A 199 -0.38 -15.86 6.93
N LEU A 200 -0.96 -14.73 6.58
CA LEU A 200 -1.63 -14.52 5.31
C LEU A 200 -0.69 -13.73 4.39
N VAL A 201 -0.65 -14.10 3.13
CA VAL A 201 0.19 -13.46 2.10
C VAL A 201 -0.69 -13.12 0.92
N SER A 202 -0.70 -11.85 0.54
CA SER A 202 -1.31 -11.36 -0.69
C SER A 202 -0.23 -11.05 -1.71
N THR A 203 -0.48 -11.39 -2.97
CA THR A 203 0.43 -11.14 -4.09
C THR A 203 -0.20 -10.14 -5.04
N CYS A 204 0.57 -9.15 -5.49
CA CYS A 204 0.11 -8.19 -6.49
C CYS A 204 -0.20 -8.91 -7.81
N ALA A 205 -1.37 -8.63 -8.38
CA ALA A 205 -1.84 -9.30 -9.59
C ALA A 205 -0.91 -9.07 -10.80
N ASP A 206 -0.35 -7.86 -10.91
CA ASP A 206 0.47 -7.46 -12.06
C ASP A 206 1.99 -7.68 -11.83
N ASN A 207 2.41 -8.01 -10.60
CA ASN A 207 3.80 -8.30 -10.29
C ASN A 207 3.91 -9.22 -9.07
N ALA A 208 4.17 -10.49 -9.29
CA ALA A 208 4.25 -11.52 -8.25
C ALA A 208 5.38 -11.32 -7.22
N SER A 209 6.37 -10.46 -7.52
CA SER A 209 7.42 -10.11 -6.57
C SER A 209 6.96 -9.13 -5.49
N TYR A 210 5.82 -8.47 -5.68
CA TYR A 210 5.28 -7.49 -4.74
C TYR A 210 4.19 -8.13 -3.90
N THR A 211 4.43 -8.21 -2.59
CA THR A 211 3.56 -8.88 -1.64
C THR A 211 3.23 -8.00 -0.44
N ALA A 212 2.12 -8.34 0.22
CA ALA A 212 1.80 -7.87 1.56
C ALA A 212 1.51 -9.07 2.46
N GLU A 213 1.86 -8.94 3.73
CA GLU A 213 1.65 -9.99 4.71
C GLU A 213 0.91 -9.46 5.94
N THR A 214 0.08 -10.32 6.52
CA THR A 214 -0.62 -10.06 7.78
C THR A 214 -0.52 -11.32 8.63
N THR A 215 -0.29 -11.14 9.93
CA THR A 215 -0.40 -12.20 10.91
C THR A 215 -1.70 -12.07 11.69
N ILE A 216 -2.41 -13.18 11.87
CA ILE A 216 -3.65 -13.24 12.68
C ILE A 216 -3.47 -14.30 13.74
N VAL A 217 -3.43 -13.86 15.01
CA VAL A 217 -3.37 -14.79 16.15
C VAL A 217 -4.79 -15.19 16.52
N VAL A 218 -5.11 -16.47 16.35
CA VAL A 218 -6.41 -17.04 16.69
C VAL A 218 -6.32 -17.75 18.04
N THR A 219 -7.10 -17.29 19.00
CA THR A 219 -7.25 -17.90 20.33
C THR A 219 -8.62 -18.56 20.42
N VAL A 220 -8.64 -19.86 20.74
CA VAL A 220 -9.87 -20.64 20.91
C VAL A 220 -10.07 -20.96 22.39
N THR A 221 -11.27 -20.70 22.90
CA THR A 221 -11.70 -21.01 24.26
C THR A 221 -12.95 -21.90 24.26
N LYS A 222 -13.24 -22.56 25.39
CA LYS A 222 -14.46 -23.39 25.60
C LYS A 222 -15.41 -22.73 26.57
#